data_0274ac34968e870bc27ee87202541f5a
#
_entry.id   0274ac34968e870bc27ee87202541f5a
#
_cell.length_a   1.000
_cell.length_b   1.000
_cell.length_c   1.000
_cell.angle_alpha   90.00
_cell.angle_beta   90.00
_cell.angle_gamma   90.00
#
_symmetry.space_group_name_H-M   'P 1'
#
loop_
_entity.id
_entity.type
_entity.pdbx_description
1 polymer ?
#
loop_
_entity_poly.entity_id
_entity_poly.type
_entity_poly.pdbx_seq_one_letter_code
_entity_poly.pdbx_strand_id
1 'polypeptide(L)'
;MAKKRANGEGSIRKKPSGRWEGRYTQGIDQVTGRAIQKSVSAKTQAECKEKLAKAIRENRGVPLNHTGDYTAAEWCRLWFETYSKPNIRYNTAKGYEGIIEHHIIPAIGAIKLKQLSSIHIQRMYNDLKENGRMQRGSKQNDKALSNTFVRRVHAVLQAALKQAVKERLIPYNPCENCRIPPKDKKEMTILPPEKIGRYLQEAEKYGVLPMFYLELSSGLRRGELLALQWEDLNVKERILTVNKQVTHMEGELDVTEPKTKNSVRKVALSQQAVDLLVQEREQHPDNPILFPSP
;
A
#
# COMPACT_ATOMS: atom_id res chain seq x y z
N MET A 1 52.23 -3.94 30.31
CA MET A 1 50.78 -4.21 30.49
C MET A 1 50.04 -4.01 29.18
N ALA A 2 49.32 -5.01 28.65
CA ALA A 2 48.55 -4.86 27.41
C ALA A 2 47.34 -3.93 27.64
N LYS A 3 47.25 -2.85 26.87
CA LYS A 3 46.10 -1.90 26.90
C LYS A 3 44.79 -2.67 26.67
N LYS A 4 43.85 -2.59 27.61
CA LYS A 4 42.47 -3.07 27.48
C LYS A 4 41.84 -2.35 26.27
N ARG A 5 41.35 -3.12 25.28
CA ARG A 5 40.64 -2.55 24.11
C ARG A 5 39.30 -2.00 24.53
N ALA A 6 38.83 -0.97 23.83
CA ALA A 6 37.51 -0.35 24.06
C ALA A 6 36.38 -1.34 23.79
N ASN A 7 35.26 -1.19 24.52
CA ASN A 7 34.05 -2.01 24.28
C ASN A 7 33.57 -1.82 22.86
N GLY A 8 33.41 -2.93 22.12
CA GLY A 8 32.91 -2.92 20.73
C GLY A 8 33.97 -3.14 19.65
N GLU A 9 35.26 -3.15 19.95
CA GLU A 9 36.34 -3.37 18.99
C GLU A 9 36.60 -4.85 18.62
N GLY A 10 35.91 -5.77 19.25
CA GLY A 10 36.12 -7.22 19.09
C GLY A 10 37.48 -7.73 19.62
N SER A 11 37.68 -9.02 19.52
CA SER A 11 38.92 -9.67 19.96
C SER A 11 39.55 -10.46 18.81
N ILE A 12 40.90 -10.49 18.75
CA ILE A 12 41.64 -11.27 17.75
C ILE A 12 42.55 -12.23 18.49
N ARG A 13 42.53 -13.52 18.12
CA ARG A 13 43.39 -14.56 18.65
C ARG A 13 43.92 -15.46 17.54
N LYS A 14 45.07 -16.10 17.78
CA LYS A 14 45.62 -17.15 16.91
C LYS A 14 45.07 -18.50 17.36
N LYS A 15 44.52 -19.27 16.43
CA LYS A 15 44.06 -20.65 16.69
C LYS A 15 45.23 -21.64 16.68
N PRO A 16 45.10 -22.81 17.34
CA PRO A 16 46.09 -23.88 17.23
C PRO A 16 46.37 -24.32 15.80
N SER A 17 45.39 -24.16 14.88
CA SER A 17 45.54 -24.41 13.45
C SER A 17 46.39 -23.39 12.71
N GLY A 18 47.05 -22.43 13.39
CA GLY A 18 47.84 -21.38 12.77
C GLY A 18 47.07 -20.20 12.20
N ARG A 19 45.75 -20.29 12.05
CA ARG A 19 44.89 -19.21 11.51
C ARG A 19 44.52 -18.20 12.60
N TRP A 20 44.30 -16.95 12.18
CA TRP A 20 43.83 -15.88 13.03
C TRP A 20 42.28 -15.84 13.05
N GLU A 21 41.69 -15.68 14.20
CA GLU A 21 40.23 -15.54 14.42
C GLU A 21 39.94 -14.20 15.08
N GLY A 22 39.06 -13.41 14.46
CA GLY A 22 38.51 -12.20 15.03
C GLY A 22 37.08 -12.47 15.52
N ARG A 23 36.76 -12.14 16.78
CA ARG A 23 35.42 -12.28 17.34
C ARG A 23 34.82 -10.91 17.63
N TYR A 24 33.55 -10.74 17.33
CA TYR A 24 32.78 -9.54 17.68
C TYR A 24 31.38 -9.92 18.13
N THR A 25 30.79 -9.06 18.96
CA THR A 25 29.40 -9.20 19.40
C THR A 25 28.51 -8.58 18.34
N GLN A 26 27.60 -9.37 17.75
CA GLN A 26 26.62 -8.92 16.78
C GLN A 26 25.40 -8.31 17.47
N GLY A 27 25.05 -8.73 18.66
CA GLY A 27 23.90 -8.27 19.43
C GLY A 27 23.70 -9.05 20.72
N ILE A 28 22.55 -8.82 21.35
CA ILE A 28 22.10 -9.54 22.53
C ILE A 28 20.82 -10.28 22.13
N ASP A 29 20.75 -11.57 22.40
CA ASP A 29 19.55 -12.37 22.28
C ASP A 29 18.51 -11.87 23.30
N GLN A 30 17.38 -11.40 22.82
CA GLN A 30 16.34 -10.78 23.67
C GLN A 30 15.58 -11.80 24.54
N VAL A 31 15.62 -13.08 24.18
CA VAL A 31 14.96 -14.15 24.95
C VAL A 31 15.86 -14.65 26.07
N THR A 32 17.16 -14.84 25.76
CA THR A 32 18.12 -15.41 26.71
C THR A 32 19.01 -14.37 27.36
N GLY A 33 19.03 -13.12 26.94
CA GLY A 33 19.90 -12.03 27.43
C GLY A 33 21.38 -12.22 27.10
N ARG A 34 21.73 -13.25 26.30
CA ARG A 34 23.15 -13.59 26.01
C ARG A 34 23.65 -12.85 24.77
N ALA A 35 24.94 -12.48 24.82
CA ALA A 35 25.60 -11.85 23.67
C ALA A 35 25.78 -12.83 22.50
N ILE A 36 25.28 -12.48 21.34
CA ILE A 36 25.46 -13.23 20.08
C ILE A 36 26.83 -12.87 19.53
N GLN A 37 27.77 -13.83 19.57
CA GLN A 37 29.10 -13.65 19.03
C GLN A 37 29.26 -14.25 17.64
N LYS A 38 29.91 -13.49 16.75
CA LYS A 38 30.35 -13.98 15.42
C LYS A 38 31.86 -13.89 15.29
N SER A 39 32.43 -14.77 14.43
CA SER A 39 33.86 -14.78 14.15
C SER A 39 34.14 -14.69 12.67
N VAL A 40 35.27 -14.03 12.35
CA VAL A 40 35.91 -14.03 11.04
C VAL A 40 37.28 -14.70 11.16
N SER A 41 37.75 -15.36 10.13
CA SER A 41 39.06 -15.98 10.12
C SER A 41 39.89 -15.60 8.90
N ALA A 42 41.21 -15.52 9.09
CA ALA A 42 42.17 -15.20 8.03
C ALA A 42 43.49 -15.92 8.23
N LYS A 43 44.36 -15.92 7.21
CA LYS A 43 45.70 -16.52 7.28
C LYS A 43 46.67 -15.64 8.04
N THR A 44 46.54 -14.31 7.95
CA THR A 44 47.40 -13.34 8.64
C THR A 44 46.61 -12.51 9.65
N GLN A 45 47.34 -11.94 10.63
CA GLN A 45 46.73 -11.06 11.64
C GLN A 45 46.20 -9.77 11.03
N ALA A 46 46.91 -9.19 10.07
CA ALA A 46 46.50 -7.96 9.37
C ALA A 46 45.20 -8.17 8.61
N GLU A 47 45.11 -9.22 7.80
CA GLU A 47 43.88 -9.59 7.06
C GLU A 47 42.70 -9.88 7.99
N CYS A 48 42.96 -10.54 9.14
CA CYS A 48 41.93 -10.79 10.12
C CYS A 48 41.41 -9.49 10.77
N LYS A 49 42.31 -8.54 11.05
CA LYS A 49 41.98 -7.21 11.56
C LYS A 49 41.11 -6.41 10.58
N GLU A 50 41.46 -6.46 9.32
CA GLU A 50 40.72 -5.78 8.26
C GLU A 50 39.32 -6.39 8.07
N LYS A 51 39.22 -7.72 7.97
CA LYS A 51 37.95 -8.45 7.90
C LYS A 51 37.09 -8.20 9.13
N LEU A 52 37.69 -8.16 10.31
CA LEU A 52 36.97 -7.86 11.54
C LEU A 52 36.44 -6.42 11.55
N ALA A 53 37.27 -5.45 11.17
CA ALA A 53 36.86 -4.04 11.09
C ALA A 53 35.78 -3.81 10.04
N LYS A 54 35.83 -4.54 8.91
CA LYS A 54 34.76 -4.53 7.89
C LYS A 54 33.47 -5.13 8.44
N ALA A 55 33.53 -6.30 9.05
CA ALA A 55 32.38 -6.96 9.65
C ALA A 55 31.76 -6.13 10.79
N ILE A 56 32.56 -5.47 11.62
CA ILE A 56 32.08 -4.55 12.66
C ILE A 56 31.42 -3.30 12.03
N ARG A 57 31.98 -2.73 10.95
CA ARG A 57 31.38 -1.58 10.25
C ARG A 57 30.06 -1.93 9.59
N GLU A 58 29.97 -3.07 8.93
CA GLU A 58 28.75 -3.59 8.29
C GLU A 58 27.67 -3.92 9.34
N ASN A 59 28.06 -4.25 10.57
CA ASN A 59 27.18 -4.55 11.70
C ASN A 59 27.07 -3.39 12.71
N ARG A 60 27.71 -2.25 12.49
CA ARG A 60 27.63 -1.07 13.38
C ARG A 60 26.23 -0.49 13.34
N GLY A 61 25.51 -0.75 14.39
CA GLY A 61 24.29 -0.07 14.78
C GLY A 61 23.08 -0.94 14.99
N VAL A 62 23.05 -2.22 14.58
CA VAL A 62 21.80 -2.96 14.69
C VAL A 62 22.02 -4.44 14.94
N PRO A 63 21.85 -4.93 16.20
CA PRO A 63 21.66 -6.36 16.42
C PRO A 63 20.42 -6.81 15.66
N LEU A 64 20.59 -7.67 14.63
CA LEU A 64 19.46 -8.27 13.96
C LEU A 64 18.74 -9.22 14.91
N ASN A 65 17.42 -9.14 14.99
CA ASN A 65 16.62 -10.12 15.71
C ASN A 65 16.72 -11.46 14.97
N HIS A 66 17.36 -12.45 15.60
CA HIS A 66 17.54 -13.76 15.00
C HIS A 66 16.33 -14.69 15.14
N THR A 67 15.31 -14.28 15.89
CA THR A 67 14.11 -15.07 16.16
C THR A 67 13.17 -15.25 14.95
N GLY A 68 13.42 -14.54 13.84
CA GLY A 68 12.61 -14.66 12.63
C GLY A 68 13.47 -14.87 11.38
N ASP A 69 13.71 -16.14 10.99
CA ASP A 69 14.26 -16.45 9.66
C ASP A 69 13.15 -16.49 8.61
N TYR A 70 12.39 -15.37 8.54
CA TYR A 70 11.24 -15.23 7.66
C TYR A 70 11.62 -15.29 6.19
N THR A 71 10.76 -15.90 5.38
CA THR A 71 10.67 -15.66 3.95
C THR A 71 10.02 -14.30 3.67
N ALA A 72 10.16 -13.79 2.47
CA ALA A 72 9.47 -12.57 2.07
C ALA A 72 7.94 -12.70 2.15
N ALA A 73 7.39 -13.89 1.86
CA ALA A 73 5.97 -14.19 1.99
C ALA A 73 5.49 -14.11 3.44
N GLU A 74 6.17 -14.83 4.35
CA GLU A 74 5.83 -14.85 5.77
C GLU A 74 5.89 -13.45 6.38
N TRP A 75 6.94 -12.68 6.04
CA TRP A 75 7.07 -11.33 6.52
C TRP A 75 6.01 -10.38 5.98
N CYS A 76 5.72 -10.40 4.68
CA CYS A 76 4.71 -9.52 4.09
C CYS A 76 3.32 -9.78 4.68
N ARG A 77 2.94 -11.04 4.92
CA ARG A 77 1.67 -11.38 5.59
C ARG A 77 1.65 -10.90 7.04
N LEU A 78 2.71 -11.18 7.79
CA LEU A 78 2.83 -10.74 9.19
C LEU A 78 2.77 -9.21 9.30
N TRP A 79 3.53 -8.50 8.45
CA TRP A 79 3.49 -7.05 8.38
C TRP A 79 2.10 -6.52 8.04
N PHE A 80 1.44 -7.13 7.08
CA PHE A 80 0.11 -6.71 6.67
C PHE A 80 -0.90 -6.85 7.82
N GLU A 81 -1.00 -8.02 8.43
CA GLU A 81 -1.98 -8.27 9.51
C GLU A 81 -1.67 -7.45 10.78
N THR A 82 -0.39 -7.31 11.14
CA THR A 82 0.00 -6.70 12.42
C THR A 82 0.13 -5.18 12.34
N TYR A 83 0.74 -4.65 11.27
CA TYR A 83 1.12 -3.23 11.21
C TYR A 83 0.26 -2.41 10.26
N SER A 84 -0.20 -3.01 9.16
CA SER A 84 -0.88 -2.25 8.10
C SER A 84 -2.39 -2.29 8.22
N LYS A 85 -2.99 -3.47 8.22
CA LYS A 85 -4.44 -3.69 8.21
C LYS A 85 -5.21 -2.96 9.32
N PRO A 86 -4.75 -2.92 10.59
CA PRO A 86 -5.45 -2.20 11.65
C PRO A 86 -5.52 -0.68 11.46
N ASN A 87 -4.62 -0.12 10.62
CA ASN A 87 -4.43 1.32 10.46
C ASN A 87 -4.92 1.86 9.12
N ILE A 88 -5.52 1.02 8.27
CA ILE A 88 -5.99 1.40 6.93
C ILE A 88 -7.45 1.01 6.73
N ARG A 89 -8.15 1.73 5.84
CA ARG A 89 -9.54 1.42 5.50
C ARG A 89 -9.66 0.10 4.75
N TYR A 90 -10.79 -0.57 4.89
CA TYR A 90 -11.12 -1.86 4.30
C TYR A 90 -10.71 -2.00 2.82
N ASN A 91 -11.14 -1.08 1.95
CA ASN A 91 -10.80 -1.15 0.53
C ASN A 91 -9.30 -0.99 0.24
N THR A 92 -8.57 -0.26 1.10
CA THR A 92 -7.10 -0.17 0.99
C THR A 92 -6.47 -1.49 1.43
N ALA A 93 -6.98 -2.09 2.50
CA ALA A 93 -6.52 -3.38 3.01
C ALA A 93 -6.72 -4.49 1.96
N LYS A 94 -7.90 -4.58 1.35
CA LYS A 94 -8.16 -5.50 0.22
C LYS A 94 -7.21 -5.28 -0.96
N GLY A 95 -6.92 -4.03 -1.29
CA GLY A 95 -5.95 -3.69 -2.33
C GLY A 95 -4.53 -4.13 -1.99
N TYR A 96 -4.09 -3.98 -0.73
CA TYR A 96 -2.78 -4.42 -0.26
C TYR A 96 -2.68 -5.94 -0.22
N GLU A 97 -3.69 -6.62 0.33
CA GLU A 97 -3.79 -8.07 0.34
C GLU A 97 -3.66 -8.65 -1.08
N GLY A 98 -4.45 -8.11 -2.04
CA GLY A 98 -4.37 -8.52 -3.43
C GLY A 98 -2.98 -8.30 -4.05
N ILE A 99 -2.30 -7.20 -3.74
CA ILE A 99 -0.93 -6.95 -4.21
C ILE A 99 0.05 -7.95 -3.60
N ILE A 100 -0.06 -8.23 -2.31
CA ILE A 100 0.83 -9.17 -1.60
C ILE A 100 0.65 -10.57 -2.15
N GLU A 101 -0.59 -11.08 -2.16
CA GLU A 101 -0.86 -12.48 -2.49
C GLU A 101 -0.70 -12.79 -3.98
N HIS A 102 -1.04 -11.85 -4.87
CA HIS A 102 -1.06 -12.13 -6.30
C HIS A 102 0.15 -11.61 -7.08
N HIS A 103 0.95 -10.71 -6.51
CA HIS A 103 2.06 -10.10 -7.23
C HIS A 103 3.40 -10.23 -6.51
N ILE A 104 3.45 -9.99 -5.19
CA ILE A 104 4.71 -10.04 -4.43
C ILE A 104 5.09 -11.49 -4.12
N ILE A 105 4.19 -12.25 -3.52
CA ILE A 105 4.46 -13.62 -3.06
C ILE A 105 4.80 -14.57 -4.21
N PRO A 106 4.09 -14.60 -5.34
CA PRO A 106 4.46 -15.48 -6.45
C PRO A 106 5.86 -15.21 -7.02
N ALA A 107 6.32 -13.96 -6.98
CA ALA A 107 7.58 -13.57 -7.58
C ALA A 107 8.79 -13.73 -6.65
N ILE A 108 8.65 -13.34 -5.38
CA ILE A 108 9.79 -13.28 -4.44
C ILE A 108 9.49 -13.92 -3.08
N GLY A 109 8.29 -14.46 -2.87
CA GLY A 109 7.81 -14.93 -1.57
C GLY A 109 8.64 -16.04 -0.95
N ALA A 110 9.22 -16.94 -1.77
CA ALA A 110 10.05 -18.05 -1.31
C ALA A 110 11.46 -17.62 -0.85
N ILE A 111 11.89 -16.42 -1.21
CA ILE A 111 13.23 -15.93 -0.89
C ILE A 111 13.30 -15.56 0.61
N LYS A 112 14.34 -16.02 1.30
CA LYS A 112 14.59 -15.61 2.69
C LYS A 112 14.80 -14.09 2.75
N LEU A 113 14.19 -13.44 3.73
CA LEU A 113 14.21 -11.98 3.86
C LEU A 113 15.63 -11.41 3.88
N LYS A 114 16.55 -12.11 4.55
CA LYS A 114 17.99 -11.75 4.63
C LYS A 114 18.75 -11.90 3.30
N GLN A 115 18.20 -12.68 2.36
CA GLN A 115 18.79 -12.94 1.04
C GLN A 115 18.12 -12.11 -0.07
N LEU A 116 17.02 -11.42 0.29
CA LEU A 116 16.31 -10.57 -0.66
C LEU A 116 17.17 -9.39 -1.09
N SER A 117 17.42 -9.27 -2.39
CA SER A 117 18.25 -8.23 -2.98
C SER A 117 17.45 -7.33 -3.92
N SER A 118 18.00 -6.15 -4.23
CA SER A 118 17.41 -5.21 -5.20
C SER A 118 17.24 -5.83 -6.59
N ILE A 119 18.13 -6.77 -6.98
CA ILE A 119 18.04 -7.47 -8.27
C ILE A 119 16.79 -8.34 -8.34
N HIS A 120 16.45 -9.06 -7.27
CA HIS A 120 15.23 -9.88 -7.20
C HIS A 120 14.00 -8.99 -7.38
N ILE A 121 13.95 -7.87 -6.68
CA ILE A 121 12.83 -6.92 -6.73
C ILE A 121 12.74 -6.25 -8.10
N GLN A 122 13.88 -5.85 -8.70
CA GLN A 122 13.89 -5.23 -10.01
C GLN A 122 13.40 -6.20 -11.11
N ARG A 123 13.79 -7.46 -11.05
CA ARG A 123 13.28 -8.50 -11.97
C ARG A 123 11.77 -8.67 -11.83
N MET A 124 11.26 -8.70 -10.60
CA MET A 124 9.81 -8.72 -10.34
C MET A 124 9.11 -7.53 -11.00
N TYR A 125 9.63 -6.29 -10.86
CA TYR A 125 9.00 -5.12 -11.50
C TYR A 125 8.99 -5.21 -13.02
N ASN A 126 10.05 -5.72 -13.62
CA ASN A 126 10.14 -5.90 -15.07
C ASN A 126 9.14 -6.97 -15.54
N ASP A 127 9.05 -8.11 -14.85
CA ASP A 127 8.10 -9.18 -15.18
C ASP A 127 6.65 -8.70 -15.01
N LEU A 128 6.33 -7.96 -13.94
CA LEU A 128 5.01 -7.36 -13.75
C LEU A 128 4.60 -6.43 -14.89
N LYS A 129 5.54 -5.73 -15.49
CA LYS A 129 5.28 -4.87 -16.66
C LYS A 129 4.95 -5.68 -17.91
N GLU A 130 5.48 -6.88 -18.05
CA GLU A 130 5.32 -7.72 -19.24
C GLU A 130 4.18 -8.73 -19.07
N ASN A 131 4.08 -9.35 -17.90
CA ASN A 131 3.25 -10.53 -17.67
C ASN A 131 2.35 -10.44 -16.42
N GLY A 132 2.37 -9.32 -15.68
CA GLY A 132 1.77 -9.24 -14.35
C GLY A 132 0.25 -9.21 -14.29
N ARG A 133 -0.47 -9.12 -15.40
CA ARG A 133 -1.94 -9.06 -15.42
C ARG A 133 -2.53 -10.45 -15.21
N MET A 134 -3.31 -10.59 -14.14
CA MET A 134 -4.11 -11.79 -13.93
C MET A 134 -5.28 -11.83 -14.93
N GLN A 135 -5.37 -12.86 -15.72
CA GLN A 135 -6.49 -13.07 -16.65
C GLN A 135 -7.75 -13.48 -15.86
N ARG A 136 -8.67 -12.55 -15.67
CA ARG A 136 -10.02 -12.83 -15.18
C ARG A 136 -10.97 -12.72 -16.36
N GLY A 137 -11.09 -13.79 -17.15
CA GLY A 137 -12.17 -13.95 -18.14
C GLY A 137 -12.27 -12.91 -19.28
N SER A 138 -11.36 -11.96 -19.40
CA SER A 138 -11.40 -10.97 -20.46
C SER A 138 -10.61 -11.45 -21.68
N LYS A 139 -11.20 -11.25 -22.86
CA LYS A 139 -10.60 -11.54 -24.17
C LYS A 139 -9.39 -10.62 -24.51
N GLN A 140 -8.88 -9.88 -23.56
CA GLN A 140 -7.79 -8.94 -23.75
C GLN A 140 -6.45 -9.67 -23.66
N ASN A 141 -5.74 -9.76 -24.78
CA ASN A 141 -4.38 -10.37 -24.90
C ASN A 141 -3.27 -9.56 -24.17
N ASP A 142 -3.59 -8.44 -23.55
CA ASP A 142 -2.64 -7.60 -22.86
C ASP A 142 -2.32 -8.18 -21.47
N LYS A 143 -1.10 -8.70 -21.33
CA LYS A 143 -0.58 -9.27 -20.07
C LYS A 143 0.13 -8.24 -19.19
N ALA A 144 0.37 -7.06 -19.71
CA ALA A 144 1.13 -5.99 -19.05
C ALA A 144 0.34 -5.30 -17.93
N LEU A 145 1.02 -4.94 -16.85
CA LEU A 145 0.48 -4.03 -15.85
C LEU A 145 0.92 -2.58 -16.13
N SER A 146 0.05 -1.62 -15.81
CA SER A 146 0.38 -0.20 -15.94
C SER A 146 1.54 0.19 -15.00
N ASN A 147 2.30 1.20 -15.40
CA ASN A 147 3.35 1.77 -14.55
C ASN A 147 2.81 2.21 -13.18
N THR A 148 1.59 2.76 -13.15
CA THR A 148 0.91 3.16 -11.92
C THR A 148 0.67 1.98 -10.98
N PHE A 149 0.30 0.81 -11.51
CA PHE A 149 0.09 -0.37 -10.69
C PHE A 149 1.42 -0.93 -10.14
N VAL A 150 2.48 -1.02 -10.96
CA VAL A 150 3.82 -1.44 -10.51
C VAL A 150 4.34 -0.51 -9.41
N ARG A 151 4.08 0.80 -9.51
CA ARG A 151 4.40 1.76 -8.44
C ARG A 151 3.63 1.49 -7.14
N ARG A 152 2.38 1.03 -7.23
CA ARG A 152 1.62 0.61 -6.03
C ARG A 152 2.22 -0.65 -5.40
N VAL A 153 2.61 -1.65 -6.21
CA VAL A 153 3.32 -2.85 -5.73
C VAL A 153 4.61 -2.44 -5.01
N HIS A 154 5.40 -1.54 -5.62
CA HIS A 154 6.61 -0.99 -4.98
C HIS A 154 6.29 -0.33 -3.63
N ALA A 155 5.27 0.51 -3.56
CA ALA A 155 4.93 1.23 -2.33
C ALA A 155 4.56 0.27 -1.17
N VAL A 156 3.79 -0.79 -1.46
CA VAL A 156 3.43 -1.82 -0.47
C VAL A 156 4.66 -2.59 0.00
N LEU A 157 5.48 -3.09 -0.93
CA LEU A 157 6.70 -3.83 -0.59
C LEU A 157 7.71 -2.96 0.16
N GLN A 158 7.90 -1.71 -0.27
CA GLN A 158 8.79 -0.75 0.39
C GLN A 158 8.35 -0.50 1.84
N ALA A 159 7.04 -0.37 2.10
CA ALA A 159 6.52 -0.17 3.45
C ALA A 159 6.76 -1.40 4.33
N ALA A 160 6.53 -2.60 3.81
CA ALA A 160 6.78 -3.86 4.51
C ALA A 160 8.27 -4.03 4.86
N LEU A 161 9.15 -3.79 3.89
CA LEU A 161 10.60 -3.92 4.09
C LEU A 161 11.18 -2.78 4.97
N LYS A 162 10.60 -1.58 4.91
CA LYS A 162 10.95 -0.50 5.85
C LYS A 162 10.64 -0.88 7.30
N GLN A 163 9.52 -1.57 7.54
CA GLN A 163 9.24 -2.10 8.87
C GLN A 163 10.20 -3.24 9.26
N ALA A 164 10.58 -4.12 8.32
CA ALA A 164 11.58 -5.15 8.56
C ALA A 164 12.95 -4.57 9.01
N VAL A 165 13.33 -3.42 8.46
CA VAL A 165 14.54 -2.68 8.92
C VAL A 165 14.34 -2.16 10.34
N LYS A 166 13.17 -1.60 10.68
CA LYS A 166 12.88 -1.12 12.05
C LYS A 166 12.87 -2.25 13.06
N GLU A 167 12.32 -3.43 12.68
CA GLU A 167 12.36 -4.66 13.50
C GLU A 167 13.72 -5.33 13.51
N ARG A 168 14.72 -4.77 12.83
CA ARG A 168 16.09 -5.30 12.77
C ARG A 168 16.18 -6.71 12.16
N LEU A 169 15.26 -7.07 11.26
CA LEU A 169 15.28 -8.34 10.53
C LEU A 169 16.24 -8.28 9.34
N ILE A 170 16.38 -7.11 8.73
CA ILE A 170 17.31 -6.81 7.64
C ILE A 170 18.06 -5.50 7.92
N PRO A 171 19.30 -5.36 7.43
CA PRO A 171 20.12 -4.18 7.73
C PRO A 171 19.73 -2.94 6.91
N TYR A 172 19.12 -3.11 5.75
CA TYR A 172 18.69 -2.04 4.83
C TYR A 172 17.50 -2.50 3.99
N ASN A 173 16.79 -1.55 3.41
CA ASN A 173 15.65 -1.84 2.55
C ASN A 173 16.11 -2.01 1.08
N PRO A 174 16.05 -3.23 0.50
CA PRO A 174 16.50 -3.46 -0.87
C PRO A 174 15.66 -2.75 -1.94
N CYS A 175 14.45 -2.26 -1.62
CA CYS A 175 13.65 -1.46 -2.55
C CYS A 175 14.26 -0.11 -2.88
N GLU A 176 15.11 0.46 -2.01
CA GLU A 176 15.68 1.80 -2.19
C GLU A 176 16.58 1.91 -3.42
N ASN A 177 17.20 0.79 -3.82
CA ASN A 177 18.10 0.74 -4.99
C ASN A 177 17.39 0.29 -6.27
N CYS A 178 16.06 0.17 -6.28
CA CYS A 178 15.29 -0.25 -7.45
C CYS A 178 14.87 0.96 -8.30
N ARG A 179 14.88 0.78 -9.62
CA ARG A 179 14.31 1.74 -10.55
C ARG A 179 12.80 1.51 -10.69
N ILE A 180 12.03 2.51 -10.28
CA ILE A 180 10.58 2.50 -10.38
C ILE A 180 10.17 3.05 -11.75
N PRO A 181 9.20 2.44 -12.47
CA PRO A 181 8.75 2.98 -13.75
C PRO A 181 8.20 4.39 -13.59
N PRO A 182 8.31 5.27 -14.62
CA PRO A 182 7.79 6.62 -14.57
C PRO A 182 6.27 6.62 -14.33
N LYS A 183 5.75 7.72 -13.78
CA LYS A 183 4.31 7.90 -13.65
C LYS A 183 3.74 8.24 -15.02
N ASP A 184 2.76 7.46 -15.49
CA ASP A 184 2.06 7.77 -16.72
C ASP A 184 1.28 9.07 -16.55
N LYS A 185 1.57 10.04 -17.41
CA LYS A 185 0.76 11.26 -17.56
C LYS A 185 -0.37 10.93 -18.52
N LYS A 186 -1.55 10.68 -17.98
CA LYS A 186 -2.76 10.53 -18.79
C LYS A 186 -3.61 11.78 -18.60
N GLU A 187 -3.87 12.49 -19.67
CA GLU A 187 -4.86 13.57 -19.66
C GLU A 187 -6.24 12.98 -19.40
N MET A 188 -6.97 13.63 -18.52
CA MET A 188 -8.35 13.25 -18.24
C MET A 188 -9.25 13.72 -19.37
N THR A 189 -9.96 12.81 -20.00
CA THR A 189 -10.99 13.15 -20.96
C THR A 189 -12.22 13.62 -20.20
N ILE A 190 -12.60 14.86 -20.36
CA ILE A 190 -13.84 15.42 -19.82
C ILE A 190 -14.97 15.29 -20.85
N LEU A 191 -16.22 15.27 -20.38
CA LEU A 191 -17.39 15.30 -21.26
C LEU A 191 -17.44 16.67 -21.94
N PRO A 192 -17.37 16.74 -23.29
CA PRO A 192 -17.41 18.01 -23.98
C PRO A 192 -18.81 18.68 -23.83
N PRO A 193 -18.88 20.03 -23.73
CA PRO A 193 -20.15 20.74 -23.53
C PRO A 193 -21.24 20.38 -24.54
N GLU A 194 -20.88 20.20 -25.78
CA GLU A 194 -21.80 19.83 -26.87
C GLU A 194 -22.43 18.44 -26.73
N LYS A 195 -21.84 17.56 -25.89
CA LYS A 195 -22.35 16.22 -25.62
C LYS A 195 -23.20 16.13 -24.36
N ILE A 196 -23.24 17.17 -23.54
CA ILE A 196 -23.99 17.18 -22.28
C ILE A 196 -25.50 17.00 -22.53
N GLY A 197 -26.07 17.72 -23.52
CA GLY A 197 -27.48 17.59 -23.86
C GLY A 197 -27.88 16.16 -24.22
N ARG A 198 -27.08 15.51 -25.09
CA ARG A 198 -27.32 14.11 -25.46
C ARG A 198 -27.16 13.15 -24.27
N TYR A 199 -26.19 13.39 -23.41
CA TYR A 199 -25.97 12.58 -22.20
C TYR A 199 -27.19 12.64 -21.26
N LEU A 200 -27.75 13.82 -21.02
CA LEU A 200 -28.96 13.99 -20.21
C LEU A 200 -30.21 13.39 -20.83
N GLN A 201 -30.38 13.51 -22.18
CA GLN A 201 -31.47 12.85 -22.90
C GLN A 201 -31.40 11.32 -22.78
N GLU A 202 -30.22 10.73 -22.83
CA GLU A 202 -30.09 9.28 -22.62
C GLU A 202 -30.43 8.94 -21.17
N ALA A 203 -29.96 9.72 -20.17
CA ALA A 203 -30.33 9.51 -18.77
C ALA A 203 -31.84 9.57 -18.51
N GLU A 204 -32.56 10.47 -19.21
CA GLU A 204 -34.01 10.60 -19.16
C GLU A 204 -34.72 9.34 -19.67
N LYS A 205 -34.27 8.79 -20.81
CA LYS A 205 -34.84 7.56 -21.38
C LYS A 205 -34.74 6.35 -20.45
N TYR A 206 -33.71 6.33 -19.60
CA TYR A 206 -33.53 5.27 -18.62
C TYR A 206 -34.10 5.59 -17.22
N GLY A 207 -34.83 6.71 -17.07
CA GLY A 207 -35.45 7.13 -15.81
C GLY A 207 -34.45 7.54 -14.72
N VAL A 208 -33.22 7.90 -15.08
CA VAL A 208 -32.14 8.24 -14.15
C VAL A 208 -31.66 9.68 -14.25
N LEU A 209 -32.43 10.52 -14.97
CA LEU A 209 -32.08 11.93 -15.19
C LEU A 209 -31.81 12.72 -13.92
N PRO A 210 -32.60 12.64 -12.82
CA PRO A 210 -32.35 13.43 -11.62
C PRO A 210 -31.00 13.12 -11.00
N MET A 211 -30.61 11.85 -10.94
CA MET A 211 -29.33 11.38 -10.41
C MET A 211 -28.14 11.91 -11.23
N PHE A 212 -28.18 11.75 -12.55
CA PHE A 212 -27.08 12.16 -13.43
C PHE A 212 -27.00 13.69 -13.59
N TYR A 213 -28.12 14.38 -13.54
CA TYR A 213 -28.14 15.85 -13.53
C TYR A 213 -27.51 16.40 -12.25
N LEU A 214 -27.87 15.82 -11.09
CA LEU A 214 -27.27 16.20 -9.82
C LEU A 214 -25.77 15.94 -9.81
N GLU A 215 -25.30 14.80 -10.31
CA GLU A 215 -23.87 14.46 -10.39
C GLU A 215 -23.10 15.49 -11.22
N LEU A 216 -23.58 15.82 -12.42
CA LEU A 216 -22.94 16.79 -13.31
C LEU A 216 -22.90 18.21 -12.72
N SER A 217 -24.00 18.65 -12.10
CA SER A 217 -24.12 20.02 -11.60
C SER A 217 -23.42 20.24 -10.25
N SER A 218 -23.26 19.19 -9.44
CA SER A 218 -22.71 19.29 -8.07
C SER A 218 -21.28 18.77 -7.96
N GLY A 219 -20.81 17.95 -8.89
CA GLY A 219 -19.50 17.30 -8.84
C GLY A 219 -19.37 16.31 -7.66
N LEU A 220 -20.45 15.68 -7.25
CA LEU A 220 -20.46 14.66 -6.22
C LEU A 220 -19.71 13.42 -6.68
N ARG A 221 -19.03 12.76 -5.75
CA ARG A 221 -18.48 11.43 -6.00
C ARG A 221 -19.63 10.41 -5.98
N ARG A 222 -19.51 9.35 -6.82
CA ARG A 222 -20.53 8.28 -6.86
C ARG A 222 -20.95 7.78 -5.48
N GLY A 223 -19.98 7.54 -4.57
CA GLY A 223 -20.31 7.06 -3.22
C GLY A 223 -21.02 8.09 -2.35
N GLU A 224 -20.77 9.39 -2.56
CA GLU A 224 -21.48 10.48 -1.89
C GLU A 224 -22.91 10.56 -2.44
N LEU A 225 -23.06 10.53 -3.78
CA LEU A 225 -24.35 10.60 -4.47
C LEU A 225 -25.30 9.48 -4.03
N LEU A 226 -24.82 8.23 -3.97
CA LEU A 226 -25.61 7.06 -3.58
C LEU A 226 -25.94 6.99 -2.08
N ALA A 227 -25.27 7.81 -1.26
CA ALA A 227 -25.52 7.89 0.18
C ALA A 227 -26.53 8.96 0.56
N LEU A 228 -26.97 9.79 -0.39
CA LEU A 228 -27.86 10.91 -0.11
C LEU A 228 -29.24 10.44 0.38
N GLN A 229 -29.75 11.14 1.36
CA GLN A 229 -31.09 10.98 1.92
C GLN A 229 -31.86 12.29 1.79
N TRP A 230 -33.19 12.21 1.84
CA TRP A 230 -34.05 13.40 1.74
C TRP A 230 -33.79 14.42 2.86
N GLU A 231 -33.36 14.00 4.03
CA GLU A 231 -32.97 14.87 5.12
C GLU A 231 -31.72 15.72 4.83
N ASP A 232 -30.88 15.30 3.86
CA ASP A 232 -29.68 16.03 3.46
C ASP A 232 -30.02 17.23 2.56
N LEU A 233 -31.24 17.29 2.00
CA LEU A 233 -31.67 18.34 1.07
C LEU A 233 -32.56 19.37 1.76
N ASN A 234 -32.09 20.61 1.83
CA ASN A 234 -32.93 21.76 2.16
C ASN A 234 -33.51 22.38 0.87
N VAL A 235 -34.74 22.03 0.55
CA VAL A 235 -35.43 22.48 -0.68
C VAL A 235 -35.59 24.00 -0.72
N LYS A 236 -35.91 24.65 0.43
CA LYS A 236 -36.13 26.10 0.50
C LYS A 236 -34.87 26.90 0.24
N GLU A 237 -33.77 26.46 0.81
CA GLU A 237 -32.47 27.12 0.66
C GLU A 237 -31.71 26.61 -0.56
N ARG A 238 -32.17 25.52 -1.19
CA ARG A 238 -31.50 24.83 -2.31
C ARG A 238 -30.08 24.40 -1.92
N ILE A 239 -29.93 23.86 -0.70
CA ILE A 239 -28.65 23.42 -0.16
C ILE A 239 -28.71 21.91 0.05
N LEU A 240 -27.72 21.22 -0.47
CA LEU A 240 -27.47 19.81 -0.24
C LEU A 240 -26.28 19.64 0.72
N THR A 241 -26.48 18.88 1.78
CA THR A 241 -25.43 18.56 2.76
C THR A 241 -24.79 17.23 2.41
N VAL A 242 -23.48 17.21 2.20
CA VAL A 242 -22.69 15.99 1.90
C VAL A 242 -21.87 15.65 3.13
N ASN A 243 -22.27 14.61 3.88
CA ASN A 243 -21.64 14.21 5.14
C ASN A 243 -21.43 12.69 5.25
N LYS A 244 -21.85 11.92 4.25
CA LYS A 244 -21.79 10.45 4.21
C LYS A 244 -21.43 9.95 2.82
N GLN A 245 -20.99 8.70 2.73
CA GLN A 245 -20.72 8.00 1.46
C GLN A 245 -21.05 6.52 1.60
N VAL A 246 -21.50 5.91 0.50
CA VAL A 246 -21.63 4.46 0.40
C VAL A 246 -20.29 3.84 0.08
N THR A 247 -19.93 2.80 0.80
CA THR A 247 -18.73 1.99 0.58
C THR A 247 -19.14 0.53 0.46
N HIS A 248 -18.58 -0.17 -0.51
CA HIS A 248 -18.80 -1.61 -0.65
C HIS A 248 -17.85 -2.37 0.28
N MET A 249 -18.40 -3.10 1.25
CA MET A 249 -17.66 -3.91 2.21
C MET A 249 -18.25 -5.34 2.22
N GLU A 250 -17.41 -6.34 2.00
CA GLU A 250 -17.75 -7.78 2.05
C GLU A 250 -18.96 -8.23 1.22
N GLY A 251 -19.26 -7.51 0.15
CA GLY A 251 -20.42 -7.82 -0.70
C GLY A 251 -21.64 -6.96 -0.39
N GLU A 252 -21.64 -6.22 0.72
CA GLU A 252 -22.72 -5.34 1.14
C GLU A 252 -22.34 -3.86 0.96
N LEU A 253 -23.38 -3.02 0.86
CA LEU A 253 -23.25 -1.58 0.82
C LEU A 253 -23.32 -1.04 2.25
N ASP A 254 -22.29 -0.37 2.69
CA ASP A 254 -22.23 0.26 4.01
C ASP A 254 -22.13 1.78 3.88
N VAL A 255 -22.85 2.51 4.74
CA VAL A 255 -22.81 3.97 4.78
C VAL A 255 -21.77 4.40 5.80
N THR A 256 -20.75 5.07 5.33
CA THR A 256 -19.61 5.50 6.14
C THR A 256 -19.41 7.01 6.07
N GLU A 257 -18.71 7.56 7.07
CA GLU A 257 -18.25 8.94 7.01
C GLU A 257 -17.29 9.17 5.84
N PRO A 258 -17.23 10.38 5.29
CA PRO A 258 -16.29 10.74 4.24
C PRO A 258 -14.84 10.53 4.66
N LYS A 259 -13.96 10.38 3.67
CA LYS A 259 -12.55 10.08 3.88
C LYS A 259 -11.78 11.16 4.67
N THR A 260 -12.20 12.40 4.54
CA THR A 260 -11.55 13.55 5.20
C THR A 260 -12.61 14.51 5.73
N LYS A 261 -12.29 15.28 6.78
CA LYS A 261 -13.17 16.34 7.31
C LYS A 261 -13.57 17.36 6.25
N ASN A 262 -12.68 17.68 5.32
CA ASN A 262 -12.95 18.60 4.20
C ASN A 262 -13.92 18.02 3.15
N SER A 263 -14.25 16.74 3.23
CA SER A 263 -15.26 16.14 2.35
C SER A 263 -16.69 16.40 2.83
N VAL A 264 -16.86 16.77 4.10
CA VAL A 264 -18.15 17.27 4.62
C VAL A 264 -18.31 18.69 4.12
N ARG A 265 -19.35 18.91 3.32
CA ARG A 265 -19.58 20.20 2.66
C ARG A 265 -21.06 20.42 2.35
N LYS A 266 -21.44 21.70 2.16
CA LYS A 266 -22.73 22.10 1.64
C LYS A 266 -22.56 22.50 0.18
N VAL A 267 -23.47 22.07 -0.66
CA VAL A 267 -23.48 22.35 -2.11
C VAL A 267 -24.77 23.11 -2.43
N ALA A 268 -24.64 24.31 -3.03
CA ALA A 268 -25.80 25.03 -3.53
C ALA A 268 -26.28 24.41 -4.84
N LEU A 269 -27.56 24.19 -4.98
CA LEU A 269 -28.19 23.60 -6.15
C LEU A 269 -28.89 24.67 -6.98
N SER A 270 -28.96 24.43 -8.30
CA SER A 270 -29.85 25.19 -9.20
C SER A 270 -31.31 24.87 -8.91
N GLN A 271 -32.23 25.79 -9.28
CA GLN A 271 -33.67 25.52 -9.17
C GLN A 271 -34.06 24.26 -9.96
N GLN A 272 -33.53 24.11 -11.17
CA GLN A 272 -33.80 22.94 -12.02
C GLN A 272 -33.37 21.61 -11.34
N ALA A 273 -32.23 21.60 -10.64
CA ALA A 273 -31.80 20.41 -9.90
C ALA A 273 -32.79 20.06 -8.78
N VAL A 274 -33.26 21.07 -8.05
CA VAL A 274 -34.23 20.87 -6.97
C VAL A 274 -35.58 20.38 -7.52
N ASP A 275 -36.05 20.95 -8.63
CA ASP A 275 -37.31 20.55 -9.25
C ASP A 275 -37.27 19.08 -9.70
N LEU A 276 -36.19 18.65 -10.34
CA LEU A 276 -35.96 17.25 -10.70
C LEU A 276 -35.95 16.32 -9.46
N LEU A 277 -35.34 16.73 -8.37
CA LEU A 277 -35.29 15.94 -7.15
C LEU A 277 -36.67 15.85 -6.46
N VAL A 278 -37.46 16.93 -6.51
CA VAL A 278 -38.83 16.91 -5.97
C VAL A 278 -39.73 15.96 -6.79
N GLN A 279 -39.59 15.95 -8.12
CA GLN A 279 -40.30 14.98 -8.97
C GLN A 279 -39.85 13.52 -8.66
N GLU A 280 -38.57 13.29 -8.42
CA GLU A 280 -38.06 11.97 -8.04
C GLU A 280 -38.68 11.49 -6.73
N ARG A 281 -38.84 12.39 -5.75
CA ARG A 281 -39.47 12.07 -4.48
C ARG A 281 -40.92 11.58 -4.60
N GLU A 282 -41.66 12.12 -5.56
CA GLU A 282 -43.05 11.72 -5.82
C GLU A 282 -43.15 10.26 -6.31
N GLN A 283 -42.10 9.74 -6.92
CA GLN A 283 -42.04 8.33 -7.36
C GLN A 283 -41.72 7.37 -6.22
N HIS A 284 -41.04 7.84 -5.16
CA HIS A 284 -40.58 7.04 -4.01
C HIS A 284 -40.82 7.74 -2.69
N PRO A 285 -42.11 8.08 -2.32
CA PRO A 285 -42.42 8.99 -1.22
C PRO A 285 -41.99 8.48 0.18
N ASP A 286 -41.98 7.17 0.36
CA ASP A 286 -41.65 6.53 1.65
C ASP A 286 -40.21 6.10 1.77
N ASN A 287 -39.39 6.27 0.72
CA ASN A 287 -38.00 5.87 0.76
C ASN A 287 -37.13 7.02 1.30
N PRO A 288 -36.33 6.80 2.37
CA PRO A 288 -35.45 7.84 2.91
C PRO A 288 -34.28 8.18 1.96
N ILE A 289 -33.89 7.28 1.06
CA ILE A 289 -32.75 7.44 0.13
C ILE A 289 -33.21 8.24 -1.09
N LEU A 290 -32.39 9.19 -1.54
CA LEU A 290 -32.69 10.03 -2.70
C LEU A 290 -32.83 9.19 -3.99
N PHE A 291 -31.91 8.23 -4.19
CA PHE A 291 -31.85 7.39 -5.37
C PHE A 291 -31.83 5.92 -4.94
N PRO A 292 -33.01 5.33 -4.62
CA PRO A 292 -33.07 3.93 -4.27
C PRO A 292 -32.71 3.04 -5.46
N SER A 293 -32.25 1.82 -5.19
CA SER A 293 -32.13 0.80 -6.24
C SER A 293 -33.53 0.39 -6.71
N PRO A 294 -33.74 0.20 -8.01
CA PRO A 294 -34.98 -0.31 -8.55
C PRO A 294 -35.35 -1.67 -7.98
#